data_c844c0f630dc32fb3c368ec741b461ac
#
_entry.id   c844c0f630dc32fb3c368ec741b461ac
#
_cell.length_a   1.000
_cell.length_b   1.000
_cell.length_c   1.000
_cell.angle_alpha   90.00
_cell.angle_beta   90.00
_cell.angle_gamma   90.00
#
_symmetry.space_group_name_H-M   'P 1'
#
loop_
_entity.id
_entity.type
_entity.pdbx_description
1 polymer ?
#
loop_
_entity_poly.entity_id
_entity_poly.type
_entity_poly.pdbx_seq_one_letter_code
_entity_poly.pdbx_strand_id
1 'polypeptide(L)'
;MTHPAKTNAMAIKQFFDSDAAKRKMQELIGKNFASFATSAMQIVNSNSLLQNATPKSVFNAACMAATLNLPINNSLGFAYIVPFQNRKENVTEAQFQLGYKGFIQLAQRSGQFKRINACPVYDTDGEEDVYQRLTSLIPRKPSGQIIGYIAYFQLLNGYEANLTMTMEELEAHAKRYSQTYKRGFGVWADNFEAMAKKTVIKLLLSQQAPLSIEMQKAVLADQTIVKDVEAEEFEYIDNQPLPAETPKMTVSDEMFEQLKENISTGDIDIQTVLDSYDLSDDQKAELDKL
;
A
#
# COMPACT_ATOMS: atom_id res chain seq x y z
N MET A 1 -10.88 30.12 21.02
CA MET A 1 -10.56 28.82 21.64
C MET A 1 -11.01 27.73 20.67
N THR A 2 -10.08 27.19 19.90
CA THR A 2 -10.36 26.10 18.97
C THR A 2 -10.49 24.83 19.77
N HIS A 3 -11.68 24.23 19.80
CA HIS A 3 -11.86 22.89 20.35
C HIS A 3 -10.95 21.93 19.62
N PRO A 4 -10.12 21.11 20.32
CA PRO A 4 -9.38 20.05 19.65
C PRO A 4 -10.38 19.13 18.96
N ALA A 5 -10.15 18.86 17.67
CA ALA A 5 -10.97 17.91 16.93
C ALA A 5 -11.04 16.60 17.73
N LYS A 6 -12.25 16.12 18.03
CA LYS A 6 -12.46 14.85 18.72
C LYS A 6 -11.83 13.76 17.85
N THR A 7 -10.74 13.17 18.28
CA THR A 7 -10.15 12.02 17.58
C THR A 7 -11.11 10.84 17.70
N ASN A 8 -11.21 10.03 16.64
CA ASN A 8 -12.05 8.81 16.64
C ASN A 8 -11.47 7.70 17.53
N ALA A 9 -10.32 7.91 18.18
CA ALA A 9 -9.65 6.89 19.00
C ALA A 9 -10.56 6.29 20.08
N MET A 10 -11.41 7.12 20.70
CA MET A 10 -12.36 6.64 21.70
C MET A 10 -13.48 5.81 21.06
N ALA A 11 -13.97 6.21 19.89
CA ALA A 11 -14.96 5.47 19.12
C ALA A 11 -14.40 4.14 18.63
N ILE A 12 -13.13 4.10 18.20
CA ILE A 12 -12.44 2.87 17.82
C ILE A 12 -12.39 1.91 19.01
N LYS A 13 -11.98 2.41 20.20
CA LYS A 13 -11.97 1.59 21.41
C LYS A 13 -13.34 1.04 21.75
N GLN A 14 -14.37 1.89 21.74
CA GLN A 14 -15.76 1.46 22.00
C GLN A 14 -16.24 0.41 20.99
N PHE A 15 -15.82 0.52 19.73
CA PHE A 15 -16.14 -0.46 18.71
C PHE A 15 -15.53 -1.84 19.02
N PHE A 16 -14.23 -1.88 19.38
CA PHE A 16 -13.55 -3.12 19.79
C PHE A 16 -14.15 -3.71 21.08
N ASP A 17 -14.64 -2.87 21.98
CA ASP A 17 -15.28 -3.29 23.22
C ASP A 17 -16.72 -3.78 23.06
N SER A 18 -17.33 -3.58 21.90
CA SER A 18 -18.71 -4.03 21.63
C SER A 18 -18.81 -5.55 21.62
N ASP A 19 -19.97 -6.08 22.04
CA ASP A 19 -20.20 -7.53 22.09
C ASP A 19 -20.13 -8.19 20.70
N ALA A 20 -20.56 -7.47 19.67
CA ALA A 20 -20.48 -7.96 18.29
C ALA A 20 -19.03 -8.09 17.83
N ALA A 21 -18.18 -7.07 18.08
CA ALA A 21 -16.76 -7.11 17.72
C ALA A 21 -16.01 -8.19 18.52
N LYS A 22 -16.30 -8.31 19.81
CA LYS A 22 -15.69 -9.35 20.67
C LYS A 22 -16.05 -10.75 20.18
N ARG A 23 -17.31 -11.01 19.86
CA ARG A 23 -17.73 -12.32 19.33
C ARG A 23 -17.03 -12.63 18.01
N LYS A 24 -17.03 -11.70 17.03
CA LYS A 24 -16.37 -11.89 15.74
C LYS A 24 -14.88 -12.18 15.90
N MET A 25 -14.18 -11.44 16.74
CA MET A 25 -12.75 -11.68 17.01
C MET A 25 -12.51 -13.01 17.75
N GLN A 26 -13.37 -13.39 18.68
CA GLN A 26 -13.26 -14.68 19.38
C GLN A 26 -13.46 -15.87 18.44
N GLU A 27 -14.34 -15.74 17.45
CA GLU A 27 -14.51 -16.75 16.39
C GLU A 27 -13.26 -16.90 15.54
N LEU A 28 -12.58 -15.79 15.21
CA LEU A 28 -11.37 -15.81 14.38
C LEU A 28 -10.13 -16.33 15.11
N ILE A 29 -9.87 -15.90 16.34
CA ILE A 29 -8.60 -16.13 17.05
C ILE A 29 -8.77 -16.68 18.48
N GLY A 30 -9.96 -17.00 18.89
CA GLY A 30 -10.26 -17.63 20.18
C GLY A 30 -9.74 -16.83 21.38
N LYS A 31 -8.99 -17.50 22.26
CA LYS A 31 -8.49 -16.90 23.51
C LYS A 31 -7.49 -15.75 23.32
N ASN A 32 -6.90 -15.59 22.14
CA ASN A 32 -5.90 -14.56 21.85
C ASN A 32 -6.51 -13.18 21.56
N PHE A 33 -7.83 -13.07 21.53
CA PHE A 33 -8.56 -11.84 21.24
C PHE A 33 -8.08 -10.64 22.05
N ALA A 34 -8.00 -10.75 23.39
CA ALA A 34 -7.66 -9.62 24.24
C ALA A 34 -6.26 -9.05 23.96
N SER A 35 -5.28 -9.92 23.75
CA SER A 35 -3.91 -9.54 23.37
C SER A 35 -3.88 -8.86 22.01
N PHE A 36 -4.62 -9.39 21.04
CA PHE A 36 -4.68 -8.84 19.70
C PHE A 36 -5.36 -7.47 19.65
N ALA A 37 -6.50 -7.31 20.33
CA ALA A 37 -7.18 -6.03 20.46
C ALA A 37 -6.31 -4.97 21.14
N THR A 38 -5.54 -5.36 22.17
CA THR A 38 -4.57 -4.48 22.82
C THR A 38 -3.49 -4.02 21.84
N SER A 39 -2.95 -4.92 21.03
CA SER A 39 -1.95 -4.59 19.99
C SER A 39 -2.52 -3.64 18.94
N ALA A 40 -3.75 -3.86 18.49
CA ALA A 40 -4.44 -2.96 17.56
C ALA A 40 -4.59 -1.55 18.15
N MET A 41 -5.03 -1.46 19.40
CA MET A 41 -5.18 -0.16 20.09
C MET A 41 -3.84 0.54 20.32
N GLN A 42 -2.75 -0.18 20.59
CA GLN A 42 -1.42 0.41 20.68
C GLN A 42 -1.00 1.06 19.37
N ILE A 43 -1.25 0.40 18.23
CA ILE A 43 -0.96 0.95 16.90
C ILE A 43 -1.79 2.20 16.64
N VAL A 44 -3.09 2.18 16.93
CA VAL A 44 -3.97 3.35 16.78
C VAL A 44 -3.45 4.51 17.64
N ASN A 45 -3.11 4.26 18.89
CA ASN A 45 -2.64 5.30 19.80
C ASN A 45 -1.29 5.90 19.41
N SER A 46 -0.44 5.12 18.73
CA SER A 46 0.88 5.59 18.27
C SER A 46 0.84 6.35 16.93
N ASN A 47 -0.31 6.39 16.24
CA ASN A 47 -0.44 7.01 14.92
C ASN A 47 -1.64 7.97 14.87
N SER A 48 -1.37 9.28 14.84
CA SER A 48 -2.39 10.33 14.85
C SER A 48 -3.37 10.26 13.67
N LEU A 49 -2.92 9.79 12.51
CA LEU A 49 -3.79 9.61 11.36
C LEU A 49 -4.73 8.41 11.55
N LEU A 50 -4.25 7.30 12.14
CA LEU A 50 -5.11 6.16 12.47
C LEU A 50 -6.13 6.50 13.56
N GLN A 51 -5.82 7.42 14.47
CA GLN A 51 -6.79 7.90 15.46
C GLN A 51 -8.00 8.59 14.83
N ASN A 52 -7.88 9.05 13.59
CA ASN A 52 -8.97 9.67 12.82
C ASN A 52 -9.65 8.70 11.86
N ALA A 53 -9.18 7.45 11.76
CA ALA A 53 -9.78 6.45 10.91
C ALA A 53 -11.16 5.99 11.40
N THR A 54 -11.97 5.48 10.48
CA THR A 54 -13.28 4.93 10.84
C THR A 54 -13.10 3.67 11.70
N PRO A 55 -13.85 3.51 12.80
CA PRO A 55 -13.72 2.36 13.70
C PRO A 55 -13.85 1.02 12.98
N LYS A 56 -14.79 0.92 12.03
CA LYS A 56 -15.05 -0.29 11.25
C LYS A 56 -13.84 -0.68 10.40
N SER A 57 -13.17 0.28 9.73
CA SER A 57 -12.00 -0.02 8.88
C SER A 57 -10.82 -0.52 9.71
N VAL A 58 -10.55 0.10 10.87
CA VAL A 58 -9.50 -0.35 11.80
C VAL A 58 -9.77 -1.77 12.29
N PHE A 59 -11.02 -2.04 12.69
CA PHE A 59 -11.42 -3.35 13.16
C PHE A 59 -11.27 -4.41 12.07
N ASN A 60 -11.76 -4.15 10.86
CA ASN A 60 -11.67 -5.09 9.74
C ASN A 60 -10.22 -5.36 9.30
N ALA A 61 -9.37 -4.32 9.26
CA ALA A 61 -7.94 -4.50 9.00
C ALA A 61 -7.26 -5.37 10.08
N ALA A 62 -7.64 -5.20 11.34
CA ALA A 62 -7.17 -6.05 12.43
C ALA A 62 -7.70 -7.49 12.30
N CYS A 63 -8.98 -7.68 11.97
CA CYS A 63 -9.55 -9.00 11.71
C CYS A 63 -8.85 -9.73 10.57
N MET A 64 -8.48 -9.01 9.51
CA MET A 64 -7.74 -9.60 8.38
C MET A 64 -6.38 -10.14 8.82
N ALA A 65 -5.61 -9.37 9.59
CA ALA A 65 -4.35 -9.85 10.16
C ALA A 65 -4.55 -11.05 11.09
N ALA A 66 -5.63 -11.04 11.88
CA ALA A 66 -6.01 -12.14 12.77
C ALA A 66 -6.34 -13.42 12.00
N THR A 67 -7.12 -13.33 10.93
CA THR A 67 -7.47 -14.45 10.04
C THR A 67 -6.22 -15.10 9.43
N LEU A 68 -5.21 -14.29 9.08
CA LEU A 68 -3.93 -14.77 8.59
C LEU A 68 -2.98 -15.24 9.70
N ASN A 69 -3.40 -15.13 10.97
CA ASN A 69 -2.58 -15.40 12.14
C ASN A 69 -1.22 -14.68 12.07
N LEU A 70 -1.25 -13.39 11.71
CA LEU A 70 -0.07 -12.53 11.63
C LEU A 70 -0.12 -11.45 12.71
N PRO A 71 0.95 -11.25 13.48
CA PRO A 71 1.01 -10.17 14.44
C PRO A 71 1.07 -8.80 13.72
N ILE A 72 0.32 -7.83 14.26
CA ILE A 72 0.28 -6.44 13.75
C ILE A 72 1.29 -5.52 14.43
N ASN A 73 2.38 -6.07 14.93
CA ASN A 73 3.46 -5.27 15.51
C ASN A 73 4.37 -4.70 14.41
N ASN A 74 4.44 -3.38 14.30
CA ASN A 74 5.23 -2.69 13.27
C ASN A 74 6.72 -3.09 13.30
N SER A 75 7.28 -3.38 14.49
CA SER A 75 8.69 -3.78 14.62
C SER A 75 8.98 -5.18 14.07
N LEU A 76 7.97 -6.05 14.00
CA LEU A 76 8.12 -7.41 13.46
C LEU A 76 8.06 -7.43 11.93
N GLY A 77 7.31 -6.51 11.32
CA GLY A 77 7.23 -6.36 9.88
C GLY A 77 6.41 -7.43 9.14
N PHE A 78 5.47 -8.11 9.84
CA PHE A 78 4.60 -9.12 9.22
C PHE A 78 3.35 -8.51 8.60
N ALA A 79 2.61 -7.72 9.37
CA ALA A 79 1.40 -7.05 8.94
C ALA A 79 1.30 -5.66 9.56
N TYR A 80 0.66 -4.74 8.85
CA TYR A 80 0.49 -3.36 9.23
C TYR A 80 -0.96 -2.93 9.06
N ILE A 81 -1.38 -2.00 9.91
CA ILE A 81 -2.61 -1.23 9.75
C ILE A 81 -2.17 0.19 9.40
N VAL A 82 -2.49 0.65 8.21
CA VAL A 82 -1.98 1.91 7.65
C VAL A 82 -3.13 2.87 7.42
N PRO A 83 -3.03 4.15 7.84
CA PRO A 83 -4.06 5.14 7.56
C PRO A 83 -4.10 5.47 6.06
N PHE A 84 -5.29 5.58 5.54
CA PHE A 84 -5.56 5.93 4.16
C PHE A 84 -6.65 7.01 4.08
N GLN A 85 -6.39 8.08 3.31
CA GLN A 85 -7.38 9.12 3.07
C GLN A 85 -8.23 8.76 1.86
N ASN A 86 -9.45 8.31 2.11
CA ASN A 86 -10.44 8.11 1.07
C ASN A 86 -11.03 9.46 0.66
N ARG A 87 -10.52 10.01 -0.44
CA ARG A 87 -10.93 11.35 -0.92
C ARG A 87 -12.35 11.36 -1.46
N LYS A 88 -12.81 10.24 -2.02
CA LYS A 88 -14.14 10.11 -2.59
C LYS A 88 -15.22 10.25 -1.51
N GLU A 89 -14.98 9.69 -0.34
CA GLU A 89 -15.89 9.75 0.80
C GLU A 89 -15.47 10.78 1.86
N ASN A 90 -14.33 11.46 1.64
CA ASN A 90 -13.75 12.44 2.54
C ASN A 90 -13.55 11.93 3.99
N VAL A 91 -13.16 10.68 4.12
CA VAL A 91 -12.90 10.01 5.41
C VAL A 91 -11.51 9.39 5.45
N THR A 92 -10.95 9.28 6.66
CA THR A 92 -9.77 8.45 6.89
C THR A 92 -10.21 7.03 7.18
N GLU A 93 -9.64 6.07 6.47
CA GLU A 93 -9.87 4.65 6.66
C GLU A 93 -8.56 3.95 6.99
N ALA A 94 -8.64 2.74 7.50
CA ALA A 94 -7.48 1.89 7.74
C ALA A 94 -7.38 0.82 6.65
N GLN A 95 -6.20 0.70 6.05
CA GLN A 95 -5.86 -0.38 5.12
C GLN A 95 -5.07 -1.47 5.84
N PHE A 96 -5.37 -2.73 5.50
CA PHE A 96 -4.50 -3.84 5.81
C PHE A 96 -3.34 -3.87 4.81
N GLN A 97 -2.12 -3.98 5.31
CA GLN A 97 -0.94 -4.16 4.47
C GLN A 97 -0.05 -5.28 4.98
N LEU A 98 0.33 -6.16 4.08
CA LEU A 98 1.29 -7.22 4.37
C LEU A 98 2.72 -6.72 4.20
N GLY A 99 3.60 -7.03 5.14
CA GLY A 99 5.03 -6.81 4.98
C GLY A 99 5.69 -7.97 4.20
N TYR A 100 6.89 -7.76 3.66
CA TYR A 100 7.61 -8.84 2.97
C TYR A 100 7.86 -10.06 3.88
N LYS A 101 8.10 -9.83 5.18
CA LYS A 101 8.22 -10.92 6.18
C LYS A 101 6.91 -11.67 6.36
N GLY A 102 5.76 -11.02 6.21
CA GLY A 102 4.46 -11.65 6.24
C GLY A 102 4.26 -12.61 5.08
N PHE A 103 4.62 -12.21 3.86
CA PHE A 103 4.62 -13.11 2.70
C PHE A 103 5.51 -14.32 2.91
N ILE A 104 6.74 -14.13 3.39
CA ILE A 104 7.67 -15.22 3.71
C ILE A 104 7.08 -16.16 4.78
N GLN A 105 6.48 -15.59 5.84
CA GLN A 105 5.85 -16.39 6.91
C GLN A 105 4.70 -17.27 6.39
N LEU A 106 3.82 -16.71 5.55
CA LEU A 106 2.72 -17.45 4.95
C LEU A 106 3.24 -18.56 4.02
N ALA A 107 4.24 -18.24 3.19
CA ALA A 107 4.88 -19.21 2.32
C ALA A 107 5.48 -20.38 3.12
N GLN A 108 6.24 -20.09 4.16
CA GLN A 108 6.83 -21.13 5.01
C GLN A 108 5.77 -21.97 5.72
N ARG A 109 4.70 -21.37 6.23
CA ARG A 109 3.60 -22.10 6.89
C ARG A 109 2.82 -23.01 5.95
N SER A 110 2.81 -22.72 4.63
CA SER A 110 2.18 -23.63 3.66
C SER A 110 2.86 -24.98 3.55
N GLY A 111 4.10 -25.12 4.05
CA GLY A 111 4.88 -26.35 4.00
C GLY A 111 5.39 -26.73 2.60
N GLN A 112 5.19 -25.87 1.60
CA GLN A 112 5.59 -26.16 0.21
C GLN A 112 6.96 -25.58 -0.16
N PHE A 113 7.42 -24.56 0.56
CA PHE A 113 8.65 -23.85 0.26
C PHE A 113 9.84 -24.40 1.05
N LYS A 114 10.88 -24.78 0.34
CA LYS A 114 12.18 -25.12 0.91
C LYS A 114 12.95 -23.86 1.27
N ARG A 115 12.86 -22.82 0.41
CA ARG A 115 13.49 -21.51 0.59
C ARG A 115 12.63 -20.45 -0.05
N ILE A 116 12.63 -19.25 0.55
CA ILE A 116 12.08 -18.04 -0.01
C ILE A 116 12.81 -16.85 0.60
N ASN A 117 13.29 -15.95 -0.24
CA ASN A 117 13.98 -14.75 0.21
C ASN A 117 13.92 -13.65 -0.86
N ALA A 118 14.27 -12.42 -0.45
CA ALA A 118 14.55 -11.31 -1.36
C ALA A 118 15.73 -10.49 -0.84
N CYS A 119 16.56 -10.04 -1.76
CA CYS A 119 17.73 -9.23 -1.42
C CYS A 119 18.00 -8.14 -2.47
N PRO A 120 18.76 -7.10 -2.12
CA PRO A 120 19.29 -6.15 -3.11
C PRO A 120 20.32 -6.83 -4.02
N VAL A 121 20.41 -6.32 -5.25
CA VAL A 121 21.44 -6.64 -6.24
C VAL A 121 22.33 -5.41 -6.38
N TYR A 122 23.64 -5.62 -6.38
CA TYR A 122 24.63 -4.57 -6.46
C TYR A 122 25.36 -4.60 -7.81
N ASP A 123 25.87 -3.48 -8.26
CA ASP A 123 26.63 -3.34 -9.51
C ASP A 123 27.92 -4.17 -9.53
N THR A 124 28.42 -4.55 -8.37
CA THR A 124 29.62 -5.40 -8.19
C THR A 124 29.31 -6.88 -8.05
N ASP A 125 28.04 -7.27 -8.06
CA ASP A 125 27.64 -8.66 -7.86
C ASP A 125 27.88 -9.51 -9.12
N GLY A 126 28.46 -10.72 -8.93
CA GLY A 126 28.33 -11.83 -9.86
C GLY A 126 27.10 -12.69 -9.53
N GLU A 127 26.75 -13.61 -10.42
CA GLU A 127 25.60 -14.54 -10.22
C GLU A 127 25.71 -15.32 -8.91
N GLU A 128 26.91 -15.81 -8.60
CA GLU A 128 27.19 -16.57 -7.38
C GLU A 128 26.99 -15.73 -6.12
N ASP A 129 27.36 -14.43 -6.15
CA ASP A 129 27.19 -13.53 -5.00
C ASP A 129 25.71 -13.33 -4.66
N VAL A 130 24.88 -13.14 -5.68
CA VAL A 130 23.44 -13.00 -5.55
C VAL A 130 22.81 -14.30 -5.01
N TYR A 131 23.19 -15.45 -5.59
CA TYR A 131 22.69 -16.75 -5.16
C TYR A 131 23.04 -17.05 -3.70
N GLN A 132 24.29 -16.79 -3.30
CA GLN A 132 24.73 -16.96 -1.91
C GLN A 132 23.96 -16.04 -0.96
N ARG A 133 23.68 -14.79 -1.36
CA ARG A 133 22.90 -13.85 -0.54
C ARG A 133 21.45 -14.28 -0.36
N LEU A 134 20.87 -14.93 -1.36
CA LEU A 134 19.51 -15.47 -1.28
C LEU A 134 19.44 -16.77 -0.44
N THR A 135 20.49 -17.57 -0.44
CA THR A 135 20.47 -18.93 0.10
C THR A 135 21.28 -19.13 1.38
N SER A 136 22.25 -18.26 1.67
CA SER A 136 23.13 -18.38 2.83
C SER A 136 22.62 -17.63 4.05
N LEU A 137 22.90 -18.20 5.23
CA LEU A 137 22.59 -17.55 6.52
C LEU A 137 23.54 -16.39 6.86
N ILE A 138 24.74 -16.39 6.26
CA ILE A 138 25.75 -15.35 6.48
C ILE A 138 26.03 -14.68 5.12
N PRO A 139 25.26 -13.64 4.78
CA PRO A 139 25.47 -12.91 3.54
C PRO A 139 26.81 -12.15 3.63
N ARG A 140 27.63 -12.23 2.57
CA ARG A 140 28.77 -11.32 2.38
C ARG A 140 28.27 -9.89 2.41
N LYS A 141 28.96 -9.02 3.14
CA LYS A 141 28.64 -7.58 3.06
C LYS A 141 28.94 -7.12 1.64
N PRO A 142 27.92 -6.73 0.87
CA PRO A 142 28.15 -6.25 -0.48
C PRO A 142 28.82 -4.90 -0.45
N SER A 143 29.60 -4.62 -1.49
CA SER A 143 30.15 -3.29 -1.79
C SER A 143 29.56 -2.86 -3.13
N GLY A 144 29.33 -1.57 -3.30
CA GLY A 144 28.79 -1.03 -4.55
C GLY A 144 27.42 -0.36 -4.40
N GLN A 145 26.83 0.02 -5.52
CA GLN A 145 25.51 0.65 -5.57
C GLN A 145 24.42 -0.40 -5.79
N ILE A 146 23.28 -0.22 -5.15
CA ILE A 146 22.12 -1.08 -5.39
C ILE A 146 21.55 -0.72 -6.77
N ILE A 147 21.52 -1.71 -7.68
CA ILE A 147 20.97 -1.57 -9.04
C ILE A 147 19.58 -2.20 -9.19
N GLY A 148 19.12 -2.95 -8.20
CA GLY A 148 17.81 -3.58 -8.22
C GLY A 148 17.57 -4.49 -7.01
N TYR A 149 16.47 -5.23 -7.06
CA TYR A 149 16.10 -6.23 -6.07
C TYR A 149 15.64 -7.49 -6.76
N ILE A 150 15.98 -8.63 -6.15
CA ILE A 150 15.58 -9.96 -6.62
C ILE A 150 14.82 -10.69 -5.51
N ALA A 151 13.75 -11.38 -5.89
CA ALA A 151 13.11 -12.41 -5.07
C ALA A 151 13.39 -13.79 -5.68
N TYR A 152 13.46 -14.78 -4.82
CA TYR A 152 13.71 -16.19 -5.19
C TYR A 152 12.94 -17.10 -4.26
N PHE A 153 12.41 -18.19 -4.79
CA PHE A 153 11.97 -19.31 -4.00
C PHE A 153 12.37 -20.66 -4.62
N GLN A 154 12.46 -21.66 -3.76
CA GLN A 154 12.59 -23.07 -4.12
C GLN A 154 11.53 -23.88 -3.39
N LEU A 155 10.77 -24.68 -4.12
CA LEU A 155 9.78 -25.60 -3.56
C LEU A 155 10.44 -26.92 -3.13
N LEU A 156 9.72 -27.70 -2.33
CA LEU A 156 10.19 -29.03 -1.88
C LEU A 156 10.31 -30.04 -3.01
N ASN A 157 9.54 -29.88 -4.11
CA ASN A 157 9.63 -30.71 -5.31
C ASN A 157 10.82 -30.36 -6.23
N GLY A 158 11.63 -29.36 -5.85
CA GLY A 158 12.78 -28.89 -6.63
C GLY A 158 12.48 -27.76 -7.62
N TYR A 159 11.22 -27.41 -7.87
CA TYR A 159 10.90 -26.25 -8.70
C TYR A 159 11.42 -24.97 -8.05
N GLU A 160 12.04 -24.11 -8.85
CA GLU A 160 12.54 -22.82 -8.39
C GLU A 160 12.24 -21.72 -9.40
N ALA A 161 12.06 -20.52 -8.88
CA ALA A 161 11.80 -19.34 -9.70
C ALA A 161 12.37 -18.08 -9.03
N ASN A 162 12.68 -17.10 -9.85
CA ASN A 162 13.11 -15.79 -9.40
C ASN A 162 12.44 -14.67 -10.20
N LEU A 163 12.45 -13.47 -9.63
CA LEU A 163 11.98 -12.25 -10.26
C LEU A 163 12.89 -11.10 -9.83
N THR A 164 13.47 -10.42 -10.81
CA THR A 164 14.32 -9.25 -10.58
C THR A 164 13.63 -8.01 -11.11
N MET A 165 13.76 -6.92 -10.37
CA MET A 165 13.38 -5.57 -10.82
C MET A 165 14.53 -4.62 -10.60
N THR A 166 14.82 -3.79 -11.59
CA THR A 166 15.80 -2.70 -11.49
C THR A 166 15.31 -1.60 -10.56
N MET A 167 16.21 -0.71 -10.14
CA MET A 167 15.82 0.46 -9.34
C MET A 167 14.82 1.33 -10.09
N GLU A 168 15.02 1.51 -11.42
CA GLU A 168 14.12 2.30 -12.27
C GLU A 168 12.72 1.70 -12.33
N GLU A 169 12.60 0.38 -12.53
CA GLU A 169 11.32 -0.33 -12.53
C GLU A 169 10.61 -0.24 -11.18
N LEU A 170 11.36 -0.35 -10.08
CA LEU A 170 10.80 -0.22 -8.72
C LEU A 170 10.30 1.19 -8.43
N GLU A 171 11.05 2.21 -8.86
CA GLU A 171 10.61 3.60 -8.74
C GLU A 171 9.36 3.89 -9.59
N ALA A 172 9.34 3.38 -10.84
CA ALA A 172 8.18 3.49 -11.70
C ALA A 172 6.95 2.79 -11.07
N HIS A 173 7.15 1.60 -10.49
CA HIS A 173 6.12 0.89 -9.75
C HIS A 173 5.63 1.70 -8.54
N ALA A 174 6.55 2.24 -7.73
CA ALA A 174 6.21 3.07 -6.58
C ALA A 174 5.42 4.32 -6.99
N LYS A 175 5.84 5.00 -8.04
CA LYS A 175 5.14 6.17 -8.60
C LYS A 175 3.76 5.79 -9.13
N ARG A 176 3.60 4.62 -9.74
CA ARG A 176 2.32 4.17 -10.29
C ARG A 176 1.30 3.84 -9.19
N TYR A 177 1.73 3.15 -8.13
CA TYR A 177 0.84 2.55 -7.14
C TYR A 177 0.81 3.27 -5.79
N SER A 178 1.67 4.26 -5.54
CA SER A 178 1.69 5.04 -4.30
C SER A 178 1.57 6.53 -4.54
N GLN A 179 0.42 7.08 -4.19
CA GLN A 179 0.17 8.52 -4.30
C GLN A 179 1.04 9.35 -3.34
N THR A 180 1.38 8.79 -2.19
CA THR A 180 2.27 9.45 -1.22
C THR A 180 3.70 9.52 -1.74
N TYR A 181 4.18 8.47 -2.42
CA TYR A 181 5.51 8.46 -3.02
C TYR A 181 5.67 9.50 -4.12
N LYS A 182 4.64 9.72 -4.95
CA LYS A 182 4.63 10.83 -5.94
C LYS A 182 4.86 12.20 -5.31
N ARG A 183 4.49 12.36 -4.04
CA ARG A 183 4.63 13.60 -3.27
C ARG A 183 5.88 13.63 -2.40
N GLY A 184 6.74 12.62 -2.49
CA GLY A 184 8.01 12.53 -1.78
C GLY A 184 7.91 12.10 -0.30
N PHE A 185 6.81 11.50 0.13
CA PHE A 185 6.64 10.99 1.49
C PHE A 185 5.95 9.63 1.54
N GLY A 186 5.87 9.03 2.75
CA GLY A 186 5.21 7.76 3.00
C GLY A 186 6.14 6.56 2.95
N VAL A 187 5.58 5.36 3.13
CA VAL A 187 6.35 4.12 3.40
C VAL A 187 7.39 3.82 2.33
N TRP A 188 7.11 4.11 1.06
CA TRP A 188 8.07 3.95 -0.03
C TRP A 188 9.27 4.92 0.08
N ALA A 189 9.03 6.16 0.52
CA ALA A 189 10.11 7.13 0.71
C ALA A 189 10.90 6.83 1.98
N ASP A 190 10.20 6.45 3.07
CA ASP A 190 10.81 6.24 4.38
C ASP A 190 11.54 4.90 4.49
N ASN A 191 11.10 3.86 3.74
CA ASN A 191 11.64 2.50 3.81
C ASN A 191 11.59 1.79 2.45
N PHE A 192 12.31 2.34 1.48
CA PHE A 192 12.36 1.84 0.11
C PHE A 192 12.75 0.36 0.03
N GLU A 193 13.76 -0.06 0.79
CA GLU A 193 14.25 -1.44 0.78
C GLU A 193 13.15 -2.45 1.15
N ALA A 194 12.39 -2.18 2.22
CA ALA A 194 11.32 -3.08 2.65
C ALA A 194 10.19 -3.16 1.62
N MET A 195 9.86 -2.03 0.98
CA MET A 195 8.84 -1.97 -0.06
C MET A 195 9.30 -2.63 -1.36
N ALA A 196 10.56 -2.45 -1.76
CA ALA A 196 11.15 -3.13 -2.91
C ALA A 196 11.13 -4.66 -2.72
N LYS A 197 11.62 -5.16 -1.58
CA LYS A 197 11.55 -6.59 -1.23
C LYS A 197 10.11 -7.12 -1.22
N LYS A 198 9.17 -6.36 -0.67
CA LYS A 198 7.74 -6.71 -0.70
C LYS A 198 7.24 -6.85 -2.13
N THR A 199 7.57 -5.91 -2.98
CA THR A 199 7.10 -5.87 -4.37
C THR A 199 7.59 -7.08 -5.16
N VAL A 200 8.89 -7.35 -5.15
CA VAL A 200 9.45 -8.49 -5.89
C VAL A 200 8.94 -9.82 -5.35
N ILE A 201 8.80 -10.00 -4.02
CA ILE A 201 8.23 -11.22 -3.43
C ILE A 201 6.76 -11.38 -3.83
N LYS A 202 5.93 -10.34 -3.68
CA LYS A 202 4.50 -10.39 -4.02
C LYS A 202 4.30 -10.77 -5.49
N LEU A 203 5.02 -10.11 -6.39
CA LEU A 203 4.93 -10.38 -7.82
C LEU A 203 5.39 -11.80 -8.16
N LEU A 204 6.53 -12.24 -7.62
CA LEU A 204 7.02 -13.59 -7.84
C LEU A 204 6.03 -14.65 -7.36
N LEU A 205 5.52 -14.51 -6.13
CA LEU A 205 4.57 -15.46 -5.56
C LEU A 205 3.26 -15.50 -6.35
N SER A 206 2.72 -14.34 -6.73
CA SER A 206 1.45 -14.28 -7.46
C SER A 206 1.52 -14.87 -8.88
N GLN A 207 2.71 -14.89 -9.48
CA GLN A 207 2.90 -15.37 -10.85
C GLN A 207 3.35 -16.82 -10.93
N GLN A 208 4.16 -17.29 -9.99
CA GLN A 208 4.89 -18.55 -10.13
C GLN A 208 4.69 -19.54 -8.98
N ALA A 209 4.14 -19.11 -7.85
CA ALA A 209 4.04 -19.96 -6.68
C ALA A 209 2.68 -20.65 -6.56
N PRO A 210 2.63 -21.89 -6.01
CA PRO A 210 1.37 -22.46 -5.56
C PRO A 210 0.89 -21.69 -4.33
N LEU A 211 -0.21 -20.95 -4.47
CA LEU A 211 -0.76 -20.15 -3.38
C LEU A 211 -1.69 -21.01 -2.52
N SER A 212 -1.39 -21.15 -1.23
CA SER A 212 -2.34 -21.65 -0.25
C SER A 212 -3.56 -20.70 -0.13
N ILE A 213 -4.68 -21.18 0.40
CA ILE A 213 -5.88 -20.35 0.62
C ILE A 213 -5.54 -19.09 1.43
N GLU A 214 -4.72 -19.23 2.48
CA GLU A 214 -4.28 -18.08 3.28
C GLU A 214 -3.45 -17.08 2.46
N MET A 215 -2.56 -17.57 1.58
CA MET A 215 -1.76 -16.69 0.72
C MET A 215 -2.61 -16.01 -0.34
N GLN A 216 -3.62 -16.68 -0.90
CA GLN A 216 -4.57 -16.07 -1.84
C GLN A 216 -5.30 -14.92 -1.18
N LYS A 217 -5.88 -15.14 0.01
CA LYS A 217 -6.52 -14.10 0.82
C LYS A 217 -5.56 -12.93 1.13
N ALA A 218 -4.33 -13.24 1.50
CA ALA A 218 -3.33 -12.25 1.83
C ALA A 218 -2.95 -11.37 0.63
N VAL A 219 -2.78 -11.96 -0.56
CA VAL A 219 -2.48 -11.23 -1.80
C VAL A 219 -3.64 -10.31 -2.19
N LEU A 220 -4.89 -10.80 -2.07
CA LEU A 220 -6.09 -10.02 -2.40
C LEU A 220 -6.33 -8.87 -1.40
N ALA A 221 -6.10 -9.12 -0.11
CA ALA A 221 -6.33 -8.12 0.94
C ALA A 221 -5.20 -7.07 1.04
N ASP A 222 -4.02 -7.36 0.50
CA ASP A 222 -2.86 -6.47 0.64
C ASP A 222 -3.08 -5.12 -0.05
N GLN A 223 -2.94 -4.03 0.69
CA GLN A 223 -3.16 -2.66 0.25
C GLN A 223 -4.63 -2.33 -0.08
N THR A 224 -5.57 -3.01 0.56
CA THR A 224 -7.00 -2.75 0.38
C THR A 224 -7.65 -2.24 1.67
N ILE A 225 -8.81 -1.60 1.53
CA ILE A 225 -9.73 -1.40 2.64
C ILE A 225 -10.60 -2.65 2.72
N VAL A 226 -10.51 -3.35 3.83
CA VAL A 226 -11.28 -4.56 4.08
C VAL A 226 -12.69 -4.15 4.49
N LYS A 227 -13.67 -4.33 3.63
CA LYS A 227 -15.10 -4.02 3.91
C LYS A 227 -15.76 -5.14 4.71
N ASP A 228 -15.50 -6.38 4.33
CA ASP A 228 -15.89 -7.57 5.08
C ASP A 228 -14.83 -8.69 4.92
N VAL A 229 -14.42 -9.29 6.02
CA VAL A 229 -13.40 -10.35 6.03
C VAL A 229 -13.97 -11.70 5.61
N GLU A 230 -15.22 -11.99 5.97
CA GLU A 230 -15.89 -13.27 5.68
C GLU A 230 -16.39 -13.33 4.25
N ALA A 231 -16.96 -12.21 3.76
CA ALA A 231 -17.41 -12.08 2.37
C ALA A 231 -16.24 -11.86 1.40
N GLU A 232 -15.00 -11.71 1.90
CA GLU A 232 -13.81 -11.39 1.11
C GLU A 232 -14.00 -10.13 0.26
N GLU A 233 -14.75 -9.14 0.80
CA GLU A 233 -14.97 -7.85 0.15
C GLU A 233 -13.79 -6.91 0.42
N PHE A 234 -13.00 -6.68 -0.63
CA PHE A 234 -11.83 -5.82 -0.61
C PHE A 234 -12.02 -4.65 -1.58
N GLU A 235 -11.86 -3.43 -1.09
CA GLU A 235 -11.90 -2.24 -1.93
C GLU A 235 -10.47 -1.74 -2.19
N TYR A 236 -10.04 -1.80 -3.45
CA TYR A 236 -8.73 -1.31 -3.90
C TYR A 236 -8.86 0.14 -4.31
N ILE A 237 -8.56 1.08 -3.42
CA ILE A 237 -8.79 2.51 -3.69
C ILE A 237 -7.61 3.14 -4.42
N ASP A 238 -6.37 2.67 -4.23
CA ASP A 238 -5.17 3.21 -4.89
C ASP A 238 -5.05 2.83 -6.38
N ASN A 239 -5.79 1.82 -6.82
CA ASN A 239 -5.77 1.31 -8.20
C ASN A 239 -6.98 1.73 -9.05
N GLN A 240 -7.76 2.70 -8.63
CA GLN A 240 -8.59 3.33 -9.65
C GLN A 240 -7.62 3.96 -10.65
N PRO A 241 -7.62 3.55 -11.93
CA PRO A 241 -6.92 4.32 -12.93
C PRO A 241 -7.38 5.76 -12.70
N LEU A 242 -6.42 6.67 -12.55
CA LEU A 242 -6.72 8.09 -12.71
C LEU A 242 -7.68 8.13 -13.90
N PRO A 243 -8.86 8.77 -13.81
CA PRO A 243 -9.73 8.93 -14.97
C PRO A 243 -8.76 9.25 -16.10
N ALA A 244 -8.75 8.41 -17.15
CA ALA A 244 -7.84 8.61 -18.27
C ALA A 244 -7.94 10.10 -18.54
N GLU A 245 -6.80 10.80 -18.44
CA GLU A 245 -6.82 12.26 -18.65
C GLU A 245 -7.60 12.40 -19.92
N THR A 246 -8.83 12.88 -19.80
CA THR A 246 -9.65 13.13 -21.01
C THR A 246 -8.75 14.02 -21.80
N PRO A 247 -8.34 13.65 -23.05
CA PRO A 247 -7.39 14.43 -23.79
C PRO A 247 -7.90 15.86 -23.75
N LYS A 248 -7.15 16.72 -23.09
CA LYS A 248 -7.54 18.13 -22.94
C LYS A 248 -7.79 18.64 -24.33
N MET A 249 -8.94 19.23 -24.56
CA MET A 249 -9.28 19.77 -25.87
C MET A 249 -8.32 20.91 -26.19
N THR A 250 -7.62 20.79 -27.30
CA THR A 250 -6.79 21.87 -27.84
C THR A 250 -7.70 23.07 -28.17
N VAL A 251 -7.35 24.21 -27.63
CA VAL A 251 -8.15 25.43 -27.75
C VAL A 251 -7.69 26.21 -28.97
N SER A 252 -8.60 26.49 -29.89
CA SER A 252 -8.36 27.47 -30.97
C SER A 252 -8.37 28.90 -30.42
N ASP A 253 -7.73 29.82 -31.11
CA ASP A 253 -7.68 31.21 -30.68
C ASP A 253 -9.09 31.85 -30.48
N GLU A 254 -10.06 31.48 -31.33
CA GLU A 254 -11.45 31.89 -31.19
C GLU A 254 -12.10 31.34 -29.92
N MET A 255 -11.84 30.10 -29.59
CA MET A 255 -12.35 29.47 -28.37
C MET A 255 -11.66 30.01 -27.12
N PHE A 256 -10.39 30.41 -27.23
CA PHE A 256 -9.66 31.02 -26.14
C PHE A 256 -10.22 32.40 -25.76
N GLU A 257 -10.60 33.23 -26.74
CA GLU A 257 -11.25 34.50 -26.49
C GLU A 257 -12.61 34.33 -25.78
N GLN A 258 -13.40 33.32 -26.15
CA GLN A 258 -14.66 33.00 -25.47
C GLN A 258 -14.42 32.55 -24.01
N LEU A 259 -13.38 31.77 -23.77
CA LEU A 259 -13.03 31.35 -22.41
C LEU A 259 -12.59 32.54 -21.54
N LYS A 260 -11.82 33.48 -22.08
CA LYS A 260 -11.46 34.74 -21.38
C LYS A 260 -12.69 35.56 -21.02
N GLU A 261 -13.67 35.67 -21.92
CA GLU A 261 -14.91 36.39 -21.68
C GLU A 261 -15.72 35.71 -20.54
N ASN A 262 -15.84 34.37 -20.55
CA ASN A 262 -16.54 33.63 -19.51
C ASN A 262 -15.83 33.67 -18.15
N ILE A 263 -14.50 33.79 -18.13
CA ILE A 263 -13.74 34.01 -16.90
C ILE A 263 -13.99 35.43 -16.36
N SER A 264 -14.01 36.42 -17.26
CA SER A 264 -14.22 37.82 -16.87
C SER A 264 -15.64 38.07 -16.35
N THR A 265 -16.62 37.30 -16.82
CA THR A 265 -18.02 37.36 -16.34
C THR A 265 -18.25 36.57 -15.07
N GLY A 266 -17.28 35.72 -14.66
CA GLY A 266 -17.37 34.88 -13.48
C GLY A 266 -18.17 33.58 -13.70
N ASP A 267 -18.47 33.25 -14.96
CA ASP A 267 -19.21 32.03 -15.32
C ASP A 267 -18.35 30.74 -15.24
N ILE A 268 -17.03 30.88 -15.39
CA ILE A 268 -16.07 29.78 -15.32
C ILE A 268 -14.84 30.23 -14.51
N ASP A 269 -14.37 29.36 -13.63
CA ASP A 269 -13.13 29.57 -12.86
C ASP A 269 -11.89 29.22 -13.70
N ILE A 270 -10.82 30.02 -13.56
CA ILE A 270 -9.54 29.82 -14.26
C ILE A 270 -9.00 28.41 -14.04
N GLN A 271 -9.10 27.87 -12.83
CA GLN A 271 -8.62 26.53 -12.52
C GLN A 271 -9.36 25.45 -13.32
N THR A 272 -10.67 25.64 -13.52
CA THR A 272 -11.50 24.74 -14.34
C THR A 272 -11.05 24.74 -15.81
N VAL A 273 -10.66 25.89 -16.33
CA VAL A 273 -10.14 26.01 -17.71
C VAL A 273 -8.77 25.33 -17.83
N LEU A 274 -7.86 25.54 -16.88
CA LEU A 274 -6.53 24.89 -16.85
C LEU A 274 -6.62 23.38 -16.72
N ASP A 275 -7.63 22.88 -16.04
CA ASP A 275 -7.83 21.43 -15.82
C ASP A 275 -8.48 20.74 -17.04
N SER A 276 -9.30 21.47 -17.81
CA SER A 276 -10.13 20.93 -18.90
C SER A 276 -9.54 21.10 -20.29
N TYR A 277 -8.70 22.12 -20.50
CA TYR A 277 -8.19 22.51 -21.81
C TYR A 277 -6.65 22.47 -21.88
N ASP A 278 -6.13 22.11 -23.05
CA ASP A 278 -4.70 22.18 -23.34
C ASP A 278 -4.40 23.54 -23.99
N LEU A 279 -3.82 24.42 -23.16
CA LEU A 279 -3.50 25.77 -23.53
C LEU A 279 -2.01 25.90 -23.87
N SER A 280 -1.68 26.72 -24.87
CA SER A 280 -0.30 27.08 -25.17
C SER A 280 0.31 27.94 -24.03
N ASP A 281 1.63 28.03 -23.99
CA ASP A 281 2.33 28.80 -22.96
C ASP A 281 1.99 30.29 -23.05
N ASP A 282 1.73 30.82 -24.26
CA ASP A 282 1.28 32.19 -24.47
C ASP A 282 -0.16 32.43 -23.93
N GLN A 283 -1.06 31.47 -24.15
CA GLN A 283 -2.43 31.51 -23.64
C GLN A 283 -2.48 31.41 -22.11
N LYS A 284 -1.61 30.59 -21.48
CA LYS A 284 -1.49 30.54 -20.01
C LYS A 284 -1.00 31.89 -19.44
N ALA A 285 0.02 32.46 -20.08
CA ALA A 285 0.56 33.76 -19.65
C ALA A 285 -0.44 34.93 -19.79
N GLU A 286 -1.44 34.82 -20.66
CA GLU A 286 -2.55 35.74 -20.76
C GLU A 286 -3.59 35.56 -19.66
N LEU A 287 -3.92 34.32 -19.28
CA LEU A 287 -4.84 34.03 -18.19
C LEU A 287 -4.32 34.49 -16.82
N ASP A 288 -3.00 34.42 -16.60
CA ASP A 288 -2.36 34.88 -15.37
C ASP A 288 -2.44 36.42 -15.17
N LYS A 289 -2.90 37.16 -16.19
CA LYS A 289 -3.04 38.61 -16.15
C LYS A 289 -4.50 39.09 -15.94
N LEU A 290 -5.46 38.14 -15.96
CA LEU A 290 -6.87 38.41 -15.69
C LEU A 290 -7.17 38.32 -14.20
#